data_11c4f9858c2f9bc190b3a478ba0acea4
#
_entry.id   11c4f9858c2f9bc190b3a478ba0acea4
#
_cell.length_a   1.000
_cell.length_b   1.000
_cell.length_c   1.000
_cell.angle_alpha   90.00
_cell.angle_beta   90.00
_cell.angle_gamma   90.00
#
_symmetry.space_group_name_H-M   'P 1'
#
loop_
_entity.id
_entity.type
_entity.pdbx_description
1 polymer ?
#
loop_
_entity_poly.entity_id
_entity_poly.type
_entity_poly.pdbx_seq_one_letter_code
_entity_poly.pdbx_strand_id
1 'polypeptide(L)'
;MISWMKRSASLALLAGLLALQGCATVKTADARDPWESMNRSVYQFNEVVDNVAIKPAAQLYVKVLPGFVRTGVGNFFGNLGDVWSMVNSGLQLKGQATVETLMRINVNTFLGFGGLLDVATEMRLEKRKEDFGQTLGYWGVKPGPYVVLPLLGPSTLRDTLALPLDMQGDVSRQFSDEATRNVLTATRVLDIRSGLLQTVDVVKAASLDPYTFVRDGFLQKRRNDIHDGNPPSSFDYGDGESVPK
;
A
#
# COMPACT_ATOMS: atom_id res chain seq x y z
N MET A 1 40.23 -12.39 2.04
CA MET A 1 39.67 -11.51 3.07
C MET A 1 38.20 -11.16 2.79
N ILE A 2 37.80 -10.80 1.60
CA ILE A 2 36.41 -10.37 1.24
C ILE A 2 35.35 -11.48 1.42
N SER A 3 35.69 -12.76 1.20
CA SER A 3 34.72 -13.87 1.35
C SER A 3 34.38 -14.19 2.83
N TRP A 4 35.30 -13.93 3.72
CA TRP A 4 35.11 -14.14 5.17
C TRP A 4 34.18 -13.05 5.77
N MET A 5 34.36 -11.81 5.34
CA MET A 5 33.49 -10.70 5.77
C MET A 5 32.04 -10.86 5.30
N LYS A 6 31.82 -11.42 4.10
CA LYS A 6 30.47 -11.72 3.59
C LYS A 6 29.78 -12.83 4.39
N ARG A 7 30.52 -13.85 4.80
CA ARG A 7 29.99 -14.96 5.62
C ARG A 7 29.67 -14.54 7.05
N SER A 8 30.49 -13.68 7.66
CA SER A 8 30.21 -13.15 8.99
C SER A 8 29.03 -12.18 8.99
N ALA A 9 28.86 -11.36 7.95
CA ALA A 9 27.69 -10.49 7.81
C ALA A 9 26.40 -11.28 7.61
N SER A 10 26.43 -12.37 6.84
CA SER A 10 25.24 -13.25 6.66
C SER A 10 24.88 -13.99 7.94
N LEU A 11 25.86 -14.44 8.72
CA LEU A 11 25.64 -15.10 10.01
C LEU A 11 25.09 -14.13 11.07
N ALA A 12 25.57 -12.89 11.09
CA ALA A 12 25.05 -11.85 11.96
C ALA A 12 23.62 -11.46 11.62
N LEU A 13 23.28 -11.39 10.32
CA LEU A 13 21.92 -11.14 9.85
C LEU A 13 20.98 -12.29 10.23
N LEU A 14 21.42 -13.54 10.08
CA LEU A 14 20.65 -14.73 10.44
C LEU A 14 20.45 -14.84 11.97
N ALA A 15 21.49 -14.53 12.76
CA ALA A 15 21.39 -14.48 14.21
C ALA A 15 20.48 -13.35 14.70
N GLY A 16 20.49 -12.19 14.04
CA GLY A 16 19.55 -11.09 14.29
C GLY A 16 18.09 -11.45 14.01
N LEU A 17 17.83 -12.21 12.94
CA LEU A 17 16.51 -12.74 12.61
C LEU A 17 16.00 -13.78 13.61
N LEU A 18 16.89 -14.60 14.18
CA LEU A 18 16.56 -15.59 15.22
C LEU A 18 16.34 -14.97 16.60
N ALA A 19 17.00 -13.85 16.92
CA ALA A 19 16.81 -13.13 18.18
C ALA A 19 15.45 -12.40 18.26
N LEU A 20 14.75 -12.21 17.15
CA LEU A 20 13.39 -11.65 17.07
C LEU A 20 12.28 -12.63 17.52
N GLN A 21 12.61 -13.86 17.89
CA GLN A 21 11.66 -14.85 18.43
C GLN A 21 11.37 -14.64 19.92
N GLY A 22 11.13 -13.39 20.34
CA GLY A 22 10.67 -13.06 21.69
C GLY A 22 9.25 -13.57 21.89
N CYS A 23 9.08 -14.54 22.77
CA CYS A 23 7.80 -15.10 23.22
C CYS A 23 6.90 -14.00 23.79
N ALA A 24 5.89 -13.58 23.01
CA ALA A 24 4.79 -12.78 23.52
C ALA A 24 3.56 -13.70 23.65
N THR A 25 3.33 -14.21 24.83
CA THR A 25 2.04 -14.77 25.23
C THR A 25 1.05 -13.62 25.46
N VAL A 26 0.40 -13.18 24.39
CA VAL A 26 -0.75 -12.27 24.51
C VAL A 26 -2.00 -13.11 24.74
N LYS A 27 -2.70 -12.83 25.82
CA LYS A 27 -3.81 -13.61 26.35
C LYS A 27 -5.09 -13.57 25.52
N THR A 28 -5.14 -12.81 24.41
CA THR A 28 -6.20 -12.75 23.41
C THR A 28 -5.61 -12.29 22.09
N ALA A 29 -4.79 -13.15 21.45
CA ALA A 29 -4.30 -12.85 20.12
C ALA A 29 -5.46 -12.86 19.13
N ASP A 30 -5.64 -11.77 18.39
CA ASP A 30 -6.55 -11.74 17.24
C ASP A 30 -6.04 -12.78 16.23
N ALA A 31 -6.90 -13.72 15.82
CA ALA A 31 -6.54 -14.78 14.88
C ALA A 31 -6.01 -14.21 13.55
N ARG A 32 -6.43 -13.00 13.18
CA ARG A 32 -5.97 -12.29 11.99
C ARG A 32 -4.55 -11.73 12.14
N ASP A 33 -4.07 -11.56 13.39
CA ASP A 33 -2.81 -10.91 13.73
C ASP A 33 -1.98 -11.75 14.73
N PRO A 34 -1.57 -12.96 14.36
CA PRO A 34 -0.81 -13.84 15.24
C PRO A 34 0.59 -13.29 15.57
N TRP A 35 1.07 -12.31 14.82
CA TRP A 35 2.37 -11.65 15.01
C TRP A 35 2.25 -10.23 15.59
N GLU A 36 1.18 -9.96 16.37
CA GLU A 36 0.86 -8.62 16.87
C GLU A 36 2.04 -7.92 17.55
N SER A 37 2.81 -8.62 18.38
CA SER A 37 3.96 -8.04 19.08
C SER A 37 5.04 -7.54 18.12
N MET A 38 5.38 -8.33 17.10
CA MET A 38 6.30 -7.95 16.03
C MET A 38 5.72 -6.79 15.21
N ASN A 39 4.47 -6.90 14.79
CA ASN A 39 3.78 -5.89 14.00
C ASN A 39 3.71 -4.54 14.72
N ARG A 40 3.44 -4.54 16.03
CA ARG A 40 3.46 -3.31 16.86
C ARG A 40 4.86 -2.68 16.92
N SER A 41 5.91 -3.49 17.00
CA SER A 41 7.28 -2.98 17.01
C SER A 41 7.65 -2.32 15.67
N VAL A 42 7.27 -2.95 14.56
CA VAL A 42 7.48 -2.38 13.22
C VAL A 42 6.61 -1.14 13.00
N TYR A 43 5.37 -1.15 13.49
CA TYR A 43 4.49 0.01 13.46
C TYR A 43 5.10 1.20 14.21
N GLN A 44 5.63 0.99 15.42
CA GLN A 44 6.31 2.03 16.20
C GLN A 44 7.56 2.55 15.47
N PHE A 45 8.35 1.67 14.87
CA PHE A 45 9.49 2.07 14.04
C PHE A 45 9.03 2.97 12.88
N ASN A 46 7.98 2.58 12.14
CA ASN A 46 7.43 3.38 11.05
C ASN A 46 6.93 4.74 11.55
N GLU A 47 6.27 4.79 12.71
CA GLU A 47 5.83 6.03 13.34
C GLU A 47 6.99 6.97 13.71
N VAL A 48 8.11 6.43 14.22
CA VAL A 48 9.30 7.23 14.51
C VAL A 48 9.87 7.82 13.23
N VAL A 49 10.04 7.00 12.17
CA VAL A 49 10.56 7.47 10.88
C VAL A 49 9.63 8.52 10.27
N ASP A 50 8.33 8.29 10.32
CA ASP A 50 7.34 9.27 9.83
C ASP A 50 7.46 10.60 10.57
N ASN A 51 7.44 10.58 11.89
CA ASN A 51 7.45 11.79 12.71
C ASN A 51 8.78 12.59 12.59
N VAL A 52 9.92 11.89 12.44
CA VAL A 52 11.25 12.53 12.38
C VAL A 52 11.60 13.01 10.96
N ALA A 53 11.17 12.29 9.93
CA ALA A 53 11.61 12.57 8.56
C ALA A 53 10.45 12.84 7.59
N ILE A 54 9.50 11.90 7.43
CA ILE A 54 8.52 11.97 6.34
C ILE A 54 7.49 13.06 6.60
N LYS A 55 6.93 13.15 7.82
CA LYS A 55 5.92 14.17 8.19
C LYS A 55 6.46 15.60 8.04
N PRO A 56 7.64 15.96 8.58
CA PRO A 56 8.21 17.29 8.36
C PRO A 56 8.45 17.61 6.87
N ALA A 57 8.97 16.66 6.10
CA ALA A 57 9.18 16.84 4.67
C ALA A 57 7.85 17.03 3.91
N ALA A 58 6.80 16.27 4.25
CA ALA A 58 5.47 16.43 3.68
C ALA A 58 4.81 17.77 4.05
N GLN A 59 5.03 18.26 5.28
CA GLN A 59 4.59 19.60 5.68
C GLN A 59 5.30 20.70 4.88
N LEU A 60 6.60 20.56 4.64
CA LEU A 60 7.36 21.48 3.79
C LEU A 60 6.85 21.45 2.34
N TYR A 61 6.59 20.24 1.81
CA TYR A 61 6.00 20.05 0.48
C TYR A 61 4.66 20.79 0.34
N VAL A 62 3.76 20.70 1.32
CA VAL A 62 2.49 21.43 1.34
C VAL A 62 2.71 22.95 1.43
N LYS A 63 3.70 23.38 2.19
CA LYS A 63 3.99 24.82 2.37
C LYS A 63 4.59 25.47 1.13
N VAL A 64 5.42 24.74 0.38
CA VAL A 64 6.14 25.25 -0.79
C VAL A 64 5.31 25.14 -2.07
N LEU A 65 4.57 24.03 -2.25
CA LEU A 65 3.83 23.79 -3.48
C LEU A 65 2.36 24.22 -3.38
N PRO A 66 1.89 25.07 -4.31
CA PRO A 66 0.47 25.40 -4.41
C PRO A 66 -0.42 24.16 -4.61
N GLY A 67 -1.68 24.25 -4.17
CA GLY A 67 -2.62 23.11 -4.21
C GLY A 67 -2.78 22.52 -5.62
N PHE A 68 -2.91 23.34 -6.65
CA PHE A 68 -3.06 22.86 -8.03
C PHE A 68 -1.84 22.07 -8.54
N VAL A 69 -0.62 22.45 -8.10
CA VAL A 69 0.61 21.69 -8.45
C VAL A 69 0.58 20.32 -7.79
N ARG A 70 0.23 20.26 -6.50
CA ARG A 70 0.12 18.98 -5.77
C ARG A 70 -0.96 18.09 -6.37
N THR A 71 -2.11 18.65 -6.76
CA THR A 71 -3.14 17.90 -7.49
C THR A 71 -2.60 17.33 -8.80
N GLY A 72 -1.84 18.13 -9.56
CA GLY A 72 -1.20 17.66 -10.80
C GLY A 72 -0.20 16.52 -10.55
N VAL A 73 0.61 16.62 -9.49
CA VAL A 73 1.55 15.55 -9.11
C VAL A 73 0.79 14.27 -8.75
N GLY A 74 -0.26 14.36 -7.93
CA GLY A 74 -1.10 13.22 -7.56
C GLY A 74 -1.77 12.57 -8.78
N ASN A 75 -2.29 13.39 -9.72
CA ASN A 75 -2.89 12.92 -10.96
C ASN A 75 -1.86 12.19 -11.83
N PHE A 76 -0.66 12.75 -11.98
CA PHE A 76 0.44 12.14 -12.74
C PHE A 76 0.77 10.74 -12.21
N PHE A 77 1.03 10.60 -10.90
CA PHE A 77 1.28 9.30 -10.30
C PHE A 77 0.07 8.37 -10.36
N GLY A 78 -1.13 8.93 -10.27
CA GLY A 78 -2.37 8.19 -10.47
C GLY A 78 -2.49 7.62 -11.87
N ASN A 79 -2.16 8.40 -12.90
CA ASN A 79 -2.18 7.95 -14.30
C ASN A 79 -1.12 6.85 -14.58
N LEU A 80 0.08 6.97 -13.99
CA LEU A 80 1.08 5.90 -14.04
C LEU A 80 0.58 4.63 -13.35
N GLY A 81 -0.09 4.76 -12.21
CA GLY A 81 -0.68 3.63 -11.48
C GLY A 81 -1.82 2.96 -12.22
N ASP A 82 -2.60 3.72 -13.02
CA ASP A 82 -3.69 3.18 -13.82
C ASP A 82 -3.20 2.12 -14.84
N VAL A 83 -1.93 2.20 -15.31
CA VAL A 83 -1.35 1.18 -16.20
C VAL A 83 -1.29 -0.19 -15.53
N TRP A 84 -0.82 -0.25 -14.29
CA TRP A 84 -0.78 -1.51 -13.54
C TRP A 84 -2.18 -1.97 -13.09
N SER A 85 -3.05 -1.02 -12.75
CA SER A 85 -4.47 -1.31 -12.45
C SER A 85 -5.19 -1.93 -13.64
N MET A 86 -4.95 -1.43 -14.87
CA MET A 86 -5.50 -2.00 -16.11
C MET A 86 -5.06 -3.46 -16.30
N VAL A 87 -3.78 -3.76 -16.09
CA VAL A 87 -3.24 -5.13 -16.20
C VAL A 87 -3.94 -6.05 -15.20
N ASN A 88 -4.05 -5.62 -13.94
CA ASN A 88 -4.70 -6.41 -12.89
C ASN A 88 -6.20 -6.58 -13.13
N SER A 89 -6.92 -5.55 -13.59
CA SER A 89 -8.32 -5.68 -14.02
C SER A 89 -8.47 -6.72 -15.15
N GLY A 90 -7.55 -6.73 -16.11
CA GLY A 90 -7.50 -7.75 -17.16
C GLY A 90 -7.24 -9.15 -16.62
N LEU A 91 -6.29 -9.32 -15.69
CA LEU A 91 -6.01 -10.58 -15.02
C LEU A 91 -7.19 -11.08 -14.17
N GLN A 92 -8.04 -10.18 -13.69
CA GLN A 92 -9.28 -10.50 -12.98
C GLN A 92 -10.46 -10.74 -13.93
N LEU A 93 -10.24 -10.71 -15.25
CA LEU A 93 -11.28 -10.86 -16.29
C LEU A 93 -12.39 -9.79 -16.21
N LYS A 94 -12.11 -8.64 -15.61
CA LYS A 94 -13.02 -7.50 -15.49
C LYS A 94 -12.94 -6.66 -16.77
N GLY A 95 -13.52 -7.12 -17.87
CA GLY A 95 -13.38 -6.53 -19.21
C GLY A 95 -13.79 -5.05 -19.27
N GLN A 96 -14.92 -4.68 -18.67
CA GLN A 96 -15.37 -3.28 -18.62
C GLN A 96 -14.36 -2.40 -17.87
N ALA A 97 -13.93 -2.81 -16.67
CA ALA A 97 -12.95 -2.07 -15.89
C ALA A 97 -11.62 -1.90 -16.63
N THR A 98 -11.17 -2.94 -17.34
CA THR A 98 -9.96 -2.91 -18.18
C THR A 98 -10.06 -1.86 -19.28
N VAL A 99 -11.17 -1.85 -20.02
CA VAL A 99 -11.38 -0.89 -21.12
C VAL A 99 -11.54 0.53 -20.59
N GLU A 100 -12.32 0.74 -19.51
CA GLU A 100 -12.48 2.05 -18.88
C GLU A 100 -11.14 2.60 -18.38
N THR A 101 -10.31 1.77 -17.74
CA THR A 101 -8.98 2.19 -17.27
C THR A 101 -8.05 2.50 -18.44
N LEU A 102 -8.09 1.71 -19.54
CA LEU A 102 -7.35 2.00 -20.75
C LEU A 102 -7.76 3.37 -21.34
N MET A 103 -9.07 3.67 -21.38
CA MET A 103 -9.58 4.96 -21.84
C MET A 103 -9.09 6.09 -20.93
N ARG A 104 -9.10 5.89 -19.60
CA ARG A 104 -8.55 6.87 -18.63
C ARG A 104 -7.09 7.20 -18.93
N ILE A 105 -6.25 6.17 -19.10
CA ILE A 105 -4.82 6.35 -19.42
C ILE A 105 -4.66 7.20 -20.67
N ASN A 106 -5.39 6.87 -21.75
CA ASN A 106 -5.29 7.62 -23.00
C ASN A 106 -5.77 9.06 -22.85
N VAL A 107 -6.97 9.26 -22.28
CA VAL A 107 -7.55 10.61 -22.08
C VAL A 107 -6.61 11.47 -21.22
N ASN A 108 -6.18 10.97 -20.07
CA ASN A 108 -5.33 11.74 -19.17
C ASN A 108 -3.92 11.97 -19.74
N THR A 109 -3.39 11.05 -20.53
CA THR A 109 -2.07 11.22 -21.16
C THR A 109 -2.12 12.26 -22.28
N PHE A 110 -3.09 12.17 -23.18
CA PHE A 110 -3.15 13.03 -24.36
C PHE A 110 -3.86 14.36 -24.11
N LEU A 111 -4.99 14.35 -23.40
CA LEU A 111 -5.77 15.56 -23.09
C LEU A 111 -5.41 16.17 -21.73
N GLY A 112 -4.83 15.36 -20.84
CA GLY A 112 -4.44 15.77 -19.48
C GLY A 112 -2.96 16.13 -19.32
N PHE A 113 -2.26 16.47 -20.42
CA PHE A 113 -0.84 16.88 -20.39
C PHE A 113 0.06 15.84 -19.68
N GLY A 114 0.03 14.57 -20.16
CA GLY A 114 0.81 13.49 -19.55
C GLY A 114 0.26 13.00 -18.21
N GLY A 115 -1.01 13.25 -17.93
CA GLY A 115 -1.66 12.83 -16.69
C GLY A 115 -1.63 13.86 -15.56
N LEU A 116 -1.18 15.08 -15.80
CA LEU A 116 -1.23 16.18 -14.81
C LEU A 116 -2.66 16.63 -14.53
N LEU A 117 -3.55 16.53 -15.52
CA LEU A 117 -4.98 16.82 -15.38
C LEU A 117 -5.76 15.50 -15.47
N ASP A 118 -6.69 15.30 -14.54
CA ASP A 118 -7.58 14.13 -14.57
C ASP A 118 -8.87 14.45 -15.36
N VAL A 119 -8.73 14.56 -16.68
CA VAL A 119 -9.84 14.80 -17.61
C VAL A 119 -10.80 13.61 -17.64
N ALA A 120 -10.28 12.40 -17.47
CA ALA A 120 -11.07 11.17 -17.50
C ALA A 120 -12.15 11.12 -16.40
N THR A 121 -11.88 11.66 -15.23
CA THR A 121 -12.88 11.77 -14.16
C THR A 121 -14.00 12.72 -14.52
N GLU A 122 -13.72 13.84 -15.18
CA GLU A 122 -14.75 14.75 -15.73
C GLU A 122 -15.61 14.07 -16.80
N MET A 123 -15.05 13.12 -17.53
CA MET A 123 -15.77 12.27 -18.49
C MET A 123 -16.52 11.11 -17.81
N ARG A 124 -16.57 11.05 -16.48
CA ARG A 124 -17.22 10.00 -15.68
C ARG A 124 -16.64 8.60 -15.89
N LEU A 125 -15.38 8.50 -16.29
CA LEU A 125 -14.66 7.23 -16.31
C LEU A 125 -14.18 6.93 -14.87
N GLU A 126 -14.64 5.82 -14.33
CA GLU A 126 -14.36 5.45 -12.94
C GLU A 126 -12.88 5.14 -12.71
N LYS A 127 -12.30 5.70 -11.63
CA LYS A 127 -10.93 5.40 -11.23
C LYS A 127 -10.90 4.18 -10.31
N ARG A 128 -10.25 3.12 -10.77
CA ARG A 128 -10.02 1.89 -10.01
C ARG A 128 -8.54 1.73 -9.69
N LYS A 129 -8.27 1.24 -8.49
CA LYS A 129 -6.90 0.91 -8.07
C LYS A 129 -6.83 -0.59 -7.83
N GLU A 130 -6.22 -1.28 -8.77
CA GLU A 130 -6.01 -2.72 -8.69
C GLU A 130 -4.52 -3.02 -8.55
N ASP A 131 -4.21 -4.04 -7.78
CA ASP A 131 -2.87 -4.58 -7.59
C ASP A 131 -2.87 -6.10 -7.65
N PHE A 132 -1.70 -6.71 -7.71
CA PHE A 132 -1.59 -8.15 -7.85
C PHE A 132 -2.07 -8.92 -6.61
N GLY A 133 -1.95 -8.34 -5.42
CA GLY A 133 -2.53 -8.92 -4.20
C GLY A 133 -4.06 -8.98 -4.27
N GLN A 134 -4.73 -7.97 -4.85
CA GLN A 134 -6.17 -8.01 -5.12
C GLN A 134 -6.51 -9.07 -6.15
N THR A 135 -5.73 -9.18 -7.21
CA THR A 135 -5.89 -10.22 -8.25
C THR A 135 -5.82 -11.63 -7.64
N LEU A 136 -4.85 -11.89 -6.77
CA LEU A 136 -4.80 -13.15 -6.04
C LEU A 136 -6.02 -13.35 -5.12
N GLY A 137 -6.48 -12.29 -4.44
CA GLY A 137 -7.69 -12.33 -3.62
C GLY A 137 -8.94 -12.60 -4.42
N TYR A 138 -9.09 -11.99 -5.58
CA TYR A 138 -10.19 -12.23 -6.51
C TYR A 138 -10.25 -13.71 -6.95
N TRP A 139 -9.10 -14.33 -7.18
CA TRP A 139 -8.97 -15.75 -7.50
C TRP A 139 -9.04 -16.68 -6.27
N GLY A 140 -9.42 -16.17 -5.10
CA GLY A 140 -9.70 -16.95 -3.90
C GLY A 140 -8.48 -17.26 -3.02
N VAL A 141 -7.32 -16.64 -3.27
CA VAL A 141 -6.18 -16.77 -2.37
C VAL A 141 -6.47 -16.01 -1.08
N LYS A 142 -6.49 -16.73 0.06
CA LYS A 142 -6.74 -16.13 1.38
C LYS A 142 -5.67 -15.10 1.74
N PRO A 143 -6.01 -14.04 2.50
CA PRO A 143 -5.05 -12.99 2.88
C PRO A 143 -3.89 -13.52 3.73
N GLY A 144 -4.12 -14.57 4.54
CA GLY A 144 -3.19 -15.01 5.56
C GLY A 144 -3.05 -13.99 6.70
N PRO A 145 -2.06 -14.15 7.58
CA PRO A 145 -1.81 -13.24 8.70
C PRO A 145 -1.59 -11.78 8.27
N TYR A 146 -2.03 -10.87 9.12
CA TYR A 146 -1.69 -9.46 9.02
C TYR A 146 -0.20 -9.24 9.30
N VAL A 147 0.43 -8.36 8.54
CA VAL A 147 1.86 -8.03 8.63
C VAL A 147 2.03 -6.52 8.50
N VAL A 148 2.88 -5.93 9.35
CA VAL A 148 3.34 -4.55 9.13
C VAL A 148 4.74 -4.57 8.53
N LEU A 149 4.89 -3.98 7.36
CA LEU A 149 6.17 -3.90 6.66
C LEU A 149 6.93 -2.62 7.05
N PRO A 150 8.26 -2.71 7.25
CA PRO A 150 9.08 -1.53 7.48
C PRO A 150 8.93 -0.52 6.35
N LEU A 151 8.62 0.73 6.67
CA LEU A 151 8.40 1.87 5.77
C LEU A 151 7.21 1.75 4.81
N LEU A 152 6.72 0.54 4.54
CA LEU A 152 5.60 0.30 3.62
C LEU A 152 4.25 0.23 4.34
N GLY A 153 4.26 -0.01 5.66
CA GLY A 153 3.04 -0.01 6.48
C GLY A 153 2.24 -1.33 6.45
N PRO A 154 0.92 -1.25 6.63
CA PRO A 154 0.02 -2.41 6.72
C PRO A 154 0.01 -3.28 5.46
N SER A 155 -0.02 -4.60 5.65
CA SER A 155 -0.08 -5.60 4.60
C SER A 155 -0.72 -6.90 5.12
N THR A 156 -0.92 -7.88 4.24
CA THR A 156 -1.18 -9.28 4.58
C THR A 156 -0.07 -10.15 4.03
N LEU A 157 0.00 -11.41 4.47
CA LEU A 157 1.00 -12.34 3.92
C LEU A 157 0.86 -12.48 2.40
N ARG A 158 -0.37 -12.62 1.89
CA ARG A 158 -0.65 -12.66 0.43
C ARG A 158 -0.12 -11.42 -0.27
N ASP A 159 -0.47 -10.24 0.23
CA ASP A 159 -0.13 -8.97 -0.40
C ASP A 159 1.38 -8.71 -0.33
N THR A 160 2.04 -9.14 0.76
CA THR A 160 3.50 -9.09 0.90
C THR A 160 4.20 -9.97 -0.13
N LEU A 161 3.66 -11.17 -0.40
CA LEU A 161 4.19 -12.06 -1.44
C LEU A 161 3.92 -11.54 -2.86
N ALA A 162 2.85 -10.77 -3.06
CA ALA A 162 2.51 -10.12 -4.32
C ALA A 162 3.37 -8.87 -4.59
N LEU A 163 3.89 -8.23 -3.55
CA LEU A 163 4.60 -6.94 -3.62
C LEU A 163 5.75 -6.88 -4.65
N PRO A 164 6.60 -7.92 -4.85
CA PRO A 164 7.63 -7.88 -5.87
C PRO A 164 7.06 -7.70 -7.29
N LEU A 165 5.91 -8.30 -7.59
CA LEU A 165 5.24 -8.14 -8.88
C LEU A 165 4.61 -6.75 -9.01
N ASP A 166 4.00 -6.23 -7.95
CA ASP A 166 3.49 -4.86 -7.93
C ASP A 166 4.61 -3.83 -8.12
N MET A 167 5.78 -4.08 -7.53
CA MET A 167 6.97 -3.25 -7.74
C MET A 167 7.49 -3.30 -9.18
N GLN A 168 7.41 -4.45 -9.84
CA GLN A 168 7.80 -4.58 -11.26
C GLN A 168 6.75 -3.98 -12.19
N GLY A 169 5.47 -4.03 -11.83
CA GLY A 169 4.39 -3.41 -12.60
C GLY A 169 4.33 -1.88 -12.47
N ASP A 170 5.01 -1.31 -11.49
CA ASP A 170 5.05 0.15 -11.29
C ASP A 170 5.90 0.84 -12.37
N VAL A 171 5.23 1.54 -13.29
CA VAL A 171 5.86 2.27 -14.40
C VAL A 171 6.91 3.27 -13.91
N SER A 172 6.72 3.88 -12.74
CA SER A 172 7.68 4.85 -12.18
C SER A 172 9.05 4.24 -11.85
N ARG A 173 9.11 2.90 -11.72
CA ARG A 173 10.34 2.14 -11.45
C ARG A 173 11.04 1.65 -12.72
N GLN A 174 10.42 1.79 -13.89
CA GLN A 174 10.96 1.32 -15.16
C GLN A 174 11.93 2.31 -15.84
N PHE A 175 12.08 3.51 -15.29
CA PHE A 175 13.06 4.47 -15.80
C PHE A 175 14.49 3.92 -15.60
N SER A 176 15.31 4.01 -16.63
CA SER A 176 16.69 3.49 -16.59
C SER A 176 17.60 4.29 -15.66
N ASP A 177 17.37 5.60 -15.57
CA ASP A 177 18.15 6.49 -14.72
C ASP A 177 17.77 6.35 -13.24
N GLU A 178 18.76 6.03 -12.41
CA GLU A 178 18.57 5.81 -10.97
C GLU A 178 18.15 7.10 -10.23
N ALA A 179 18.73 8.23 -10.61
CA ALA A 179 18.38 9.51 -9.99
C ALA A 179 16.92 9.87 -10.24
N THR A 180 16.44 9.67 -11.47
CA THR A 180 15.03 9.87 -11.84
C THR A 180 14.11 8.96 -11.02
N ARG A 181 14.43 7.66 -10.89
CA ARG A 181 13.62 6.74 -10.07
C ARG A 181 13.54 7.17 -8.61
N ASN A 182 14.67 7.61 -8.05
CA ASN A 182 14.74 8.04 -6.65
C ASN A 182 13.91 9.33 -6.43
N VAL A 183 14.02 10.30 -7.34
CA VAL A 183 13.23 11.54 -7.29
C VAL A 183 11.73 11.24 -7.42
N LEU A 184 11.32 10.41 -8.37
CA LEU A 184 9.91 10.02 -8.53
C LEU A 184 9.39 9.31 -7.27
N THR A 185 10.16 8.38 -6.72
CA THR A 185 9.79 7.65 -5.49
C THR A 185 9.64 8.60 -4.30
N ALA A 186 10.61 9.48 -4.08
CA ALA A 186 10.56 10.46 -3.00
C ALA A 186 9.38 11.41 -3.16
N THR A 187 9.16 11.94 -4.36
CA THR A 187 8.03 12.85 -4.66
C THR A 187 6.69 12.17 -4.41
N ARG A 188 6.53 10.91 -4.87
CA ARG A 188 5.31 10.12 -4.65
C ARG A 188 5.04 9.88 -3.16
N VAL A 189 6.07 9.53 -2.38
CA VAL A 189 5.95 9.35 -0.93
C VAL A 189 5.50 10.64 -0.25
N LEU A 190 6.11 11.77 -0.59
CA LEU A 190 5.74 13.07 -0.04
C LEU A 190 4.33 13.48 -0.44
N ASP A 191 3.93 13.28 -1.68
CA ASP A 191 2.60 13.60 -2.17
C ASP A 191 1.53 12.78 -1.43
N ILE A 192 1.67 11.45 -1.37
CA ILE A 192 0.76 10.57 -0.63
C ILE A 192 0.69 10.99 0.84
N ARG A 193 1.84 11.19 1.49
CA ARG A 193 1.87 11.56 2.91
C ARG A 193 1.26 12.95 3.16
N SER A 194 1.43 13.88 2.23
CA SER A 194 0.86 15.21 2.33
C SER A 194 -0.67 15.19 2.36
N GLY A 195 -1.30 14.33 1.55
CA GLY A 195 -2.74 14.12 1.54
C GLY A 195 -3.29 13.48 2.83
N LEU A 196 -2.43 12.79 3.60
CA LEU A 196 -2.82 12.10 4.83
C LEU A 196 -2.54 12.88 6.12
N LEU A 197 -1.92 14.07 6.05
CA LEU A 197 -1.50 14.82 7.24
C LEU A 197 -2.65 15.03 8.23
N GLN A 198 -3.79 15.55 7.77
CA GLN A 198 -4.95 15.82 8.63
C GLN A 198 -5.64 14.52 9.08
N THR A 199 -5.81 13.56 8.19
CA THR A 199 -6.49 12.30 8.49
C THR A 199 -5.77 11.52 9.57
N VAL A 200 -4.45 11.41 9.50
CA VAL A 200 -3.64 10.70 10.51
C VAL A 200 -3.70 11.39 11.86
N ASP A 201 -3.67 12.73 11.91
CA ASP A 201 -3.76 13.46 13.16
C ASP A 201 -5.14 13.27 13.83
N VAL A 202 -6.23 13.25 13.04
CA VAL A 202 -7.60 12.95 13.54
C VAL A 202 -7.70 11.51 14.06
N VAL A 203 -7.19 10.54 13.32
CA VAL A 203 -7.18 9.12 13.75
C VAL A 203 -6.43 8.94 15.05
N LYS A 204 -5.25 9.54 15.19
CA LYS A 204 -4.45 9.48 16.43
C LYS A 204 -5.16 10.12 17.62
N ALA A 205 -5.89 11.20 17.40
CA ALA A 205 -6.65 11.89 18.46
C ALA A 205 -7.92 11.12 18.86
N ALA A 206 -8.56 10.41 17.95
CA ALA A 206 -9.84 9.74 18.17
C ALA A 206 -9.71 8.27 18.61
N SER A 207 -8.56 7.61 18.36
CA SER A 207 -8.38 6.19 18.66
C SER A 207 -7.66 5.96 19.99
N LEU A 208 -8.19 5.02 20.81
CA LEU A 208 -7.53 4.57 22.03
C LEU A 208 -6.26 3.74 21.71
N ASP A 209 -6.31 2.94 20.66
CA ASP A 209 -5.20 2.16 20.14
C ASP A 209 -5.07 2.39 18.63
N PRO A 210 -4.19 3.31 18.19
CA PRO A 210 -3.98 3.61 16.78
C PRO A 210 -3.54 2.40 15.94
N TYR A 211 -2.76 1.50 16.52
CA TYR A 211 -2.33 0.28 15.84
C TYR A 211 -3.53 -0.60 15.45
N THR A 212 -4.38 -0.94 16.40
CA THR A 212 -5.58 -1.77 16.16
C THR A 212 -6.52 -1.08 15.16
N PHE A 213 -6.71 0.23 15.30
CA PHE A 213 -7.53 1.01 14.37
C PHE A 213 -7.00 0.92 12.93
N VAL A 214 -5.69 1.11 12.73
CA VAL A 214 -5.05 1.03 11.40
C VAL A 214 -5.13 -0.38 10.84
N ARG A 215 -4.87 -1.42 11.67
CA ARG A 215 -5.00 -2.82 11.27
C ARG A 215 -6.40 -3.14 10.75
N ASP A 216 -7.42 -2.84 11.56
CA ASP A 216 -8.80 -3.20 11.24
C ASP A 216 -9.32 -2.40 10.05
N GLY A 217 -9.00 -1.12 9.98
CA GLY A 217 -9.31 -0.28 8.82
C GLY A 217 -8.65 -0.77 7.53
N PHE A 218 -7.37 -1.21 7.59
CA PHE A 218 -6.68 -1.80 6.45
C PHE A 218 -7.34 -3.10 5.99
N LEU A 219 -7.61 -4.03 6.91
CA LEU A 219 -8.21 -5.32 6.58
C LEU A 219 -9.62 -5.15 5.99
N GLN A 220 -10.42 -4.25 6.56
CA GLN A 220 -11.74 -3.92 6.03
C GLN A 220 -11.67 -3.30 4.63
N LYS A 221 -10.80 -2.29 4.45
CA LYS A 221 -10.60 -1.66 3.16
C LYS A 221 -10.14 -2.70 2.12
N ARG A 222 -9.16 -3.53 2.46
CA ARG A 222 -8.60 -4.52 1.57
C ARG A 222 -9.65 -5.53 1.09
N ARG A 223 -10.51 -5.98 2.01
CA ARG A 223 -11.65 -6.84 1.68
C ARG A 223 -12.62 -6.14 0.72
N ASN A 224 -12.92 -4.88 0.98
CA ASN A 224 -13.79 -4.07 0.12
C ASN A 224 -13.20 -3.91 -1.29
N ASP A 225 -11.90 -3.62 -1.37
CA ASP A 225 -11.19 -3.44 -2.65
C ASP A 225 -11.24 -4.72 -3.52
N ILE A 226 -11.02 -5.91 -2.92
CA ILE A 226 -11.07 -7.20 -3.64
C ILE A 226 -12.46 -7.49 -4.26
N HIS A 227 -13.52 -6.98 -3.63
CA HIS A 227 -14.90 -7.22 -4.04
C HIS A 227 -15.55 -5.99 -4.71
N ASP A 228 -14.76 -5.04 -5.18
CA ASP A 228 -15.24 -3.83 -5.86
C ASP A 228 -16.35 -3.08 -5.11
N GLY A 229 -16.20 -2.97 -3.78
CA GLY A 229 -17.17 -2.29 -2.92
C GLY A 229 -18.36 -3.16 -2.44
N ASN A 230 -18.47 -4.40 -2.89
CA ASN A 230 -19.56 -5.32 -2.55
C ASN A 230 -19.07 -6.59 -1.82
N PRO A 231 -18.40 -6.47 -0.66
CA PRO A 231 -17.91 -7.65 0.05
C PRO A 231 -19.09 -8.51 0.55
N PRO A 232 -18.95 -9.85 0.56
CA PRO A 232 -19.95 -10.75 1.13
C PRO A 232 -20.28 -10.37 2.58
N SER A 233 -21.54 -10.53 2.99
CA SER A 233 -22.03 -10.18 4.33
C SER A 233 -21.51 -11.07 5.45
N SER A 234 -20.93 -12.24 5.13
CA SER A 234 -20.31 -13.15 6.09
C SER A 234 -18.86 -12.72 6.36
N PHE A 235 -18.53 -12.54 7.63
CA PHE A 235 -17.15 -12.31 8.08
C PHE A 235 -16.37 -13.63 8.12
N ASP A 236 -16.12 -14.25 6.96
CA ASP A 236 -15.22 -15.39 6.86
C ASP A 236 -13.77 -14.89 6.77
N TYR A 237 -13.12 -14.77 7.92
CA TYR A 237 -11.68 -14.52 7.99
C TYR A 237 -10.84 -15.80 7.87
N GLY A 238 -11.43 -16.91 7.49
CA GLY A 238 -10.73 -18.17 7.30
C GLY A 238 -10.62 -19.05 8.54
N ASP A 239 -11.27 -18.68 9.62
CA ASP A 239 -11.21 -19.41 10.90
C ASP A 239 -12.27 -20.52 11.03
N GLY A 240 -12.99 -20.81 9.96
CA GLY A 240 -13.94 -21.94 9.93
C GLY A 240 -15.19 -21.76 10.82
N GLU A 241 -15.35 -20.64 11.46
CA GLU A 241 -16.50 -20.35 12.32
C GLU A 241 -17.48 -19.41 11.60
N SER A 242 -18.46 -20.00 10.94
CA SER A 242 -19.63 -19.30 10.44
C SER A 242 -20.46 -18.84 11.63
N VAL A 243 -20.53 -17.53 11.88
CA VAL A 243 -21.49 -17.01 12.86
C VAL A 243 -22.91 -17.29 12.33
N PRO A 244 -23.76 -18.02 13.07
CA PRO A 244 -25.12 -18.26 12.66
C PRO A 244 -25.91 -16.94 12.59
N LYS A 245 -26.85 -16.87 11.62
CA LYS A 245 -27.74 -15.74 11.40
C LYS A 245 -28.65 -15.50 12.60
#